data_53d6f67ad908b2d51489ab9bcc347ae4
#
_entry.id   53d6f67ad908b2d51489ab9bcc347ae4
#
_cell.length_a   1.000
_cell.length_b   1.000
_cell.length_c   1.000
_cell.angle_alpha   90.00
_cell.angle_beta   90.00
_cell.angle_gamma   90.00
#
_symmetry.space_group_name_H-M   'P 1'
#
loop_
_entity.id
_entity.type
_entity.pdbx_description
1 polymer ?
#
loop_
_entity_poly.entity_id
_entity_poly.type
_entity_poly.pdbx_seq_one_letter_code
_entity_poly.pdbx_strand_id
1 'polypeptide(L)'
;MQPPSEHVHWLFATGFLLLGLCLLGEALVGPEVWRRRAWRAYLWPGLAFALGIFLWPVMTFYTNSAIHMLAHGAWAQLLMIAGAAELGLVRGKLQSQWWRLAMTAAFLVSGTALLVHEQNAWFFQRSSFLHHLMGWTLVVAALFPFARAVKPLSKVAATGFALTFVVASVMLYSDRDVAPVFGHLSPLAGAPHR
;
A
#
# COMPACT_ATOMS: atom_id res chain seq x y z
N MET A 1 -6.82 8.23 24.09
CA MET A 1 -7.28 9.03 22.92
C MET A 1 -6.80 8.32 21.65
N GLN A 2 -7.69 8.11 20.69
CA GLN A 2 -7.27 7.60 19.38
C GLN A 2 -6.55 8.72 18.61
N PRO A 3 -5.44 8.41 17.90
CA PRO A 3 -4.79 9.40 17.06
C PRO A 3 -5.73 9.81 15.91
N PRO A 4 -5.62 11.05 15.39
CA PRO A 4 -6.29 11.45 14.17
C PRO A 4 -5.91 10.54 13.00
N SER A 5 -6.86 10.24 12.10
CA SER A 5 -6.63 9.36 10.95
C SER A 5 -5.54 9.89 10.02
N GLU A 6 -5.41 11.21 9.89
CA GLU A 6 -4.35 11.84 9.10
C GLU A 6 -2.93 11.44 9.56
N HIS A 7 -2.69 11.29 10.87
CA HIS A 7 -1.38 10.89 11.37
C HIS A 7 -1.03 9.46 10.98
N VAL A 8 -2.02 8.57 10.94
CA VAL A 8 -1.83 7.19 10.47
C VAL A 8 -1.56 7.19 8.96
N HIS A 9 -2.30 7.97 8.18
CA HIS A 9 -2.06 8.11 6.75
C HIS A 9 -0.66 8.67 6.46
N TRP A 10 -0.18 9.67 7.20
CA TRP A 10 1.17 10.23 7.04
C TRP A 10 2.27 9.23 7.40
N LEU A 11 2.03 8.40 8.41
CA LEU A 11 2.97 7.33 8.76
C LEU A 11 3.12 6.32 7.61
N PHE A 12 1.98 5.87 7.04
CA PHE A 12 1.99 4.99 5.88
C PHE A 12 2.53 5.69 4.63
N ALA A 13 2.24 6.98 4.45
CA ALA A 13 2.81 7.81 3.40
C ALA A 13 4.34 7.80 3.45
N THR A 14 4.91 7.98 4.66
CA THR A 14 6.36 7.91 4.87
C THR A 14 6.90 6.54 4.49
N GLY A 15 6.25 5.47 4.93
CA GLY A 15 6.63 4.10 4.59
C GLY A 15 6.59 3.84 3.08
N PHE A 16 5.54 4.28 2.39
CA PHE A 16 5.42 4.14 0.94
C PHE A 16 6.44 5.00 0.18
N LEU A 17 6.75 6.20 0.68
CA LEU A 17 7.81 7.03 0.10
C LEU A 17 9.15 6.31 0.16
N LEU A 18 9.53 5.80 1.32
CA LEU A 18 10.78 5.06 1.49
C LEU A 18 10.83 3.81 0.60
N LEU A 19 9.72 3.07 0.50
CA LEU A 19 9.59 1.91 -0.37
C LEU A 19 9.75 2.31 -1.84
N GLY A 20 9.04 3.36 -2.27
CA GLY A 20 9.13 3.90 -3.62
C GLY A 20 10.54 4.39 -3.97
N LEU A 21 11.22 5.08 -3.05
CA LEU A 21 12.60 5.54 -3.25
C LEU A 21 13.59 4.38 -3.35
N CYS A 22 13.44 3.32 -2.54
CA CYS A 22 14.26 2.11 -2.66
C CYS A 22 14.09 1.43 -4.02
N LEU A 23 12.83 1.27 -4.47
CA LEU A 23 12.51 0.71 -5.77
C LEU A 23 13.03 1.58 -6.93
N LEU A 24 12.88 2.89 -6.81
CA LEU A 24 13.37 3.84 -7.82
C LEU A 24 14.90 3.79 -7.91
N GLY A 25 15.59 3.74 -6.77
CA GLY A 25 17.03 3.53 -6.74
C GLY A 25 17.46 2.26 -7.47
N GLU A 26 16.77 1.12 -7.23
CA GLU A 26 17.03 -0.14 -7.97
C GLU A 26 16.76 0.02 -9.47
N ALA A 27 15.65 0.66 -9.85
CA ALA A 27 15.28 0.85 -11.26
C ALA A 27 16.27 1.74 -12.02
N LEU A 28 16.79 2.79 -11.38
CA LEU A 28 17.72 3.75 -11.99
C LEU A 28 19.12 3.17 -12.17
N VAL A 29 19.67 2.53 -11.13
CA VAL A 29 21.04 1.98 -11.20
C VAL A 29 21.11 0.58 -11.82
N GLY A 30 19.97 -0.07 -11.93
CA GLY A 30 19.83 -1.43 -12.42
C GLY A 30 19.98 -2.50 -11.31
N PRO A 31 19.25 -3.62 -11.43
CA PRO A 31 19.18 -4.64 -10.38
C PRO A 31 20.55 -5.29 -10.10
N GLU A 32 21.41 -5.46 -11.11
CA GLU A 32 22.73 -6.05 -10.94
C GLU A 32 23.65 -5.16 -10.09
N VAL A 33 23.68 -3.86 -10.39
CA VAL A 33 24.47 -2.88 -9.62
C VAL A 33 23.92 -2.70 -8.23
N TRP A 34 22.58 -2.63 -8.10
CA TRP A 34 21.90 -2.51 -6.81
C TRP A 34 22.26 -3.68 -5.87
N ARG A 35 22.24 -4.90 -6.39
CA ARG A 35 22.47 -6.15 -5.66
C ARG A 35 23.93 -6.46 -5.38
N ARG A 36 24.89 -5.69 -5.88
CA ARG A 36 26.31 -5.83 -5.48
C ARG A 36 26.48 -5.73 -3.98
N ARG A 37 25.61 -4.99 -3.30
CA ARG A 37 25.47 -5.03 -1.83
C ARG A 37 24.24 -5.88 -1.51
N ALA A 38 24.44 -7.12 -1.09
CA ALA A 38 23.36 -8.10 -0.88
C ALA A 38 22.20 -7.59 -0.04
N TRP A 39 22.48 -6.79 1.02
CA TRP A 39 21.45 -6.24 1.88
C TRP A 39 20.45 -5.32 1.18
N ARG A 40 20.86 -4.64 0.11
CA ARG A 40 19.97 -3.73 -0.66
C ARG A 40 18.81 -4.48 -1.32
N ALA A 41 19.02 -5.73 -1.71
CA ALA A 41 17.96 -6.55 -2.30
C ALA A 41 16.81 -6.83 -1.33
N TYR A 42 17.04 -6.72 -0.03
CA TYR A 42 16.04 -6.96 1.02
C TYR A 42 15.30 -5.70 1.46
N LEU A 43 15.74 -4.50 1.05
CA LEU A 43 15.20 -3.24 1.57
C LEU A 43 13.71 -3.10 1.29
N TRP A 44 13.33 -3.01 0.03
CA TRP A 44 11.93 -2.76 -0.30
C TRP A 44 11.02 -3.94 0.03
N PRO A 45 11.41 -5.23 -0.20
CA PRO A 45 10.54 -6.33 0.19
C PRO A 45 10.38 -6.44 1.71
N GLY A 46 11.45 -6.20 2.45
CA GLY A 46 11.42 -6.16 3.92
C GLY A 46 10.55 -5.01 4.45
N LEU A 47 10.66 -3.83 3.84
CA LEU A 47 9.83 -2.69 4.20
C LEU A 47 8.35 -2.94 3.88
N ALA A 48 8.02 -3.51 2.71
CA ALA A 48 6.66 -3.89 2.36
C ALA A 48 6.07 -4.87 3.37
N PHE A 49 6.84 -5.92 3.73
CA PHE A 49 6.44 -6.88 4.75
C PHE A 49 6.21 -6.23 6.12
N ALA A 50 7.14 -5.37 6.55
CA ALA A 50 7.05 -4.65 7.82
C ALA A 50 5.84 -3.70 7.88
N LEU A 51 5.55 -2.98 6.79
CA LEU A 51 4.36 -2.11 6.70
C LEU A 51 3.07 -2.91 6.83
N GLY A 52 3.00 -4.10 6.22
CA GLY A 52 1.87 -4.99 6.37
C GLY A 52 1.68 -5.45 7.82
N ILE A 53 2.77 -5.86 8.49
CA ILE A 53 2.73 -6.22 9.92
C ILE A 53 2.28 -5.02 10.77
N PHE A 54 2.80 -3.84 10.48
CA PHE A 54 2.48 -2.63 11.26
C PHE A 54 1.01 -2.21 11.11
N LEU A 55 0.39 -2.47 9.95
CA LEU A 55 -1.01 -2.17 9.71
C LEU A 55 -1.96 -3.03 10.57
N TRP A 56 -1.59 -4.26 10.92
CA TRP A 56 -2.41 -5.17 11.72
C TRP A 56 -2.85 -4.61 13.08
N PRO A 57 -1.95 -4.12 13.94
CA PRO A 57 -2.35 -3.53 15.22
C PRO A 57 -3.26 -2.32 15.04
N VAL A 58 -3.00 -1.48 14.04
CA VAL A 58 -3.84 -0.32 13.74
C VAL A 58 -5.26 -0.76 13.43
N MET A 59 -5.42 -1.81 12.62
CA MET A 59 -6.74 -2.35 12.28
C MET A 59 -7.44 -2.97 13.48
N THR A 60 -6.72 -3.72 14.30
CA THR A 60 -7.29 -4.47 15.41
C THR A 60 -7.73 -3.57 16.57
N PHE A 61 -6.91 -2.56 16.88
CA PHE A 61 -7.13 -1.74 18.07
C PHE A 61 -7.93 -0.46 17.82
N TYR A 62 -7.99 0.01 16.58
CA TYR A 62 -8.58 1.32 16.28
C TYR A 62 -9.81 1.27 15.37
N THR A 63 -10.16 0.11 14.82
CA THR A 63 -11.39 -0.02 14.03
C THR A 63 -12.50 -0.71 14.81
N ASN A 64 -13.71 -0.17 14.69
CA ASN A 64 -14.94 -0.75 15.21
C ASN A 64 -15.91 -1.14 14.09
N SER A 65 -15.49 -1.02 12.83
CA SER A 65 -16.28 -1.38 11.66
C SER A 65 -15.76 -2.66 11.02
N ALA A 66 -16.62 -3.66 10.87
CA ALA A 66 -16.28 -4.93 10.23
C ALA A 66 -15.82 -4.74 8.77
N ILE A 67 -16.45 -3.83 8.02
CA ILE A 67 -16.09 -3.54 6.62
C ILE A 67 -14.69 -2.91 6.55
N HIS A 68 -14.39 -1.99 7.45
CA HIS A 68 -13.08 -1.35 7.57
C HIS A 68 -12.00 -2.36 7.90
N MET A 69 -12.28 -3.22 8.88
CA MET A 69 -11.37 -4.28 9.29
C MET A 69 -11.10 -5.25 8.13
N LEU A 70 -12.13 -5.61 7.36
CA LEU A 70 -11.96 -6.47 6.19
C LEU A 70 -11.11 -5.80 5.10
N ALA A 71 -11.42 -4.55 4.75
CA ALA A 71 -10.70 -3.84 3.69
C ALA A 71 -9.22 -3.65 4.05
N HIS A 72 -8.95 -3.05 5.20
CA HIS A 72 -7.57 -2.73 5.60
C HIS A 72 -6.81 -3.96 6.09
N GLY A 73 -7.49 -4.93 6.71
CA GLY A 73 -6.91 -6.22 7.06
C GLY A 73 -6.49 -7.01 5.81
N ALA A 74 -7.29 -6.97 4.74
CA ALA A 74 -6.91 -7.56 3.47
C ALA A 74 -5.65 -6.89 2.90
N TRP A 75 -5.55 -5.55 2.98
CA TRP A 75 -4.33 -4.84 2.56
C TRP A 75 -3.11 -5.25 3.35
N ALA A 76 -3.23 -5.31 4.68
CA ALA A 76 -2.12 -5.73 5.55
C ALA A 76 -1.62 -7.11 5.14
N GLN A 77 -2.52 -8.08 4.97
CA GLN A 77 -2.17 -9.44 4.57
C GLN A 77 -1.54 -9.49 3.19
N LEU A 78 -2.13 -8.82 2.20
CA LEU A 78 -1.63 -8.84 0.84
C LEU A 78 -0.26 -8.16 0.73
N LEU A 79 -0.02 -7.09 1.47
CA LEU A 79 1.28 -6.43 1.51
C LEU A 79 2.34 -7.32 2.18
N MET A 80 1.96 -8.04 3.25
CA MET A 80 2.83 -9.05 3.89
C MET A 80 3.14 -10.19 2.92
N ILE A 81 2.13 -10.76 2.25
CA ILE A 81 2.31 -11.86 1.29
C ILE A 81 3.20 -11.41 0.13
N ALA A 82 2.95 -10.23 -0.42
CA ALA A 82 3.74 -9.69 -1.53
C ALA A 82 5.20 -9.43 -1.11
N GLY A 83 5.42 -8.84 0.06
CA GLY A 83 6.76 -8.64 0.63
C GLY A 83 7.47 -9.97 0.89
N ALA A 84 6.77 -10.96 1.48
CA ALA A 84 7.32 -12.30 1.72
C ALA A 84 7.66 -13.04 0.42
N ALA A 85 6.82 -12.93 -0.61
CA ALA A 85 7.08 -13.53 -1.91
C ALA A 85 8.36 -12.96 -2.55
N GLU A 86 8.54 -11.64 -2.54
CA GLU A 86 9.76 -11.03 -3.06
C GLU A 86 10.99 -11.36 -2.19
N LEU A 87 10.86 -11.44 -0.87
CA LEU A 87 11.94 -11.93 0.00
C LEU A 87 12.32 -13.38 -0.34
N GLY A 88 11.32 -14.22 -0.63
CA GLY A 88 11.52 -15.59 -1.09
C GLY A 88 12.28 -15.66 -2.42
N LEU A 89 11.94 -14.78 -3.37
CA LEU A 89 12.65 -14.66 -4.65
C LEU A 89 14.09 -14.17 -4.47
N VAL A 90 14.30 -13.16 -3.63
CA VAL A 90 15.66 -12.63 -3.33
C VAL A 90 16.54 -13.69 -2.69
N ARG A 91 15.94 -14.52 -1.81
CA ARG A 91 16.66 -15.63 -1.14
C ARG A 91 16.85 -16.87 -2.01
N GLY A 92 16.27 -16.89 -3.22
CA GLY A 92 16.27 -18.08 -4.08
C GLY A 92 15.44 -19.25 -3.55
N LYS A 93 14.58 -19.01 -2.55
CA LYS A 93 13.64 -20.02 -2.03
C LYS A 93 12.43 -20.20 -2.93
N LEU A 94 12.01 -19.12 -3.58
CA LEU A 94 11.02 -19.12 -4.65
C LEU A 94 11.74 -18.89 -5.98
N GLN A 95 11.54 -19.77 -6.95
CA GLN A 95 12.25 -19.72 -8.23
C GLN A 95 11.40 -19.11 -9.34
N SER A 96 10.08 -19.25 -9.26
CA SER A 96 9.17 -18.75 -10.27
C SER A 96 8.91 -17.25 -10.14
N GLN A 97 9.14 -16.49 -11.21
CA GLN A 97 8.86 -15.05 -11.27
C GLN A 97 7.36 -14.74 -11.11
N TRP A 98 6.49 -15.72 -11.31
CA TRP A 98 5.04 -15.57 -11.13
C TRP A 98 4.63 -15.24 -9.69
N TRP A 99 5.50 -15.48 -8.70
CA TRP A 99 5.27 -15.02 -7.33
C TRP A 99 5.13 -13.49 -7.21
N ARG A 100 5.63 -12.71 -8.17
CA ARG A 100 5.41 -11.26 -8.26
C ARG A 100 3.96 -10.87 -8.51
N LEU A 101 3.12 -11.80 -8.98
CA LEU A 101 1.68 -11.58 -9.09
C LEU A 101 1.02 -11.35 -7.72
N ALA A 102 1.65 -11.73 -6.61
CA ALA A 102 1.18 -11.38 -5.28
C ALA A 102 1.05 -9.86 -5.10
N MET A 103 2.00 -9.07 -5.63
CA MET A 103 1.91 -7.61 -5.60
C MET A 103 0.85 -7.08 -6.58
N THR A 104 0.69 -7.72 -7.74
CA THR A 104 -0.41 -7.41 -8.67
C THR A 104 -1.76 -7.60 -8.00
N ALA A 105 -1.95 -8.74 -7.33
CA ALA A 105 -3.17 -9.03 -6.58
C ALA A 105 -3.38 -8.03 -5.43
N ALA A 106 -2.32 -7.68 -4.70
CA ALA A 106 -2.38 -6.67 -3.65
C ALA A 106 -2.89 -5.32 -4.19
N PHE A 107 -2.39 -4.86 -5.33
CA PHE A 107 -2.83 -3.62 -5.94
C PHE A 107 -4.27 -3.67 -6.44
N LEU A 108 -4.67 -4.76 -7.10
CA LEU A 108 -6.05 -4.92 -7.59
C LEU A 108 -7.05 -4.97 -6.43
N VAL A 109 -6.79 -5.78 -5.40
CA VAL A 109 -7.68 -5.90 -4.25
C VAL A 109 -7.75 -4.59 -3.47
N SER A 110 -6.59 -3.96 -3.21
CA SER A 110 -6.54 -2.67 -2.51
C SER A 110 -7.24 -1.57 -3.30
N GLY A 111 -6.97 -1.49 -4.60
CA GLY A 111 -7.61 -0.50 -5.46
C GLY A 111 -9.12 -0.69 -5.52
N THR A 112 -9.58 -1.92 -5.72
CA THR A 112 -11.03 -2.24 -5.74
C THR A 112 -11.69 -1.95 -4.40
N ALA A 113 -11.04 -2.32 -3.29
CA ALA A 113 -11.56 -2.04 -1.96
C ALA A 113 -11.73 -0.53 -1.72
N LEU A 114 -10.78 0.30 -2.16
CA LEU A 114 -10.90 1.76 -2.08
C LEU A 114 -12.04 2.32 -2.92
N LEU A 115 -12.33 1.71 -4.08
CA LEU A 115 -13.43 2.16 -4.96
C LEU A 115 -14.81 1.80 -4.42
N VAL A 116 -14.95 0.66 -3.73
CA VAL A 116 -16.24 0.18 -3.21
C VAL A 116 -16.44 0.45 -1.72
N HIS A 117 -15.39 0.93 -1.05
CA HIS A 117 -15.42 1.21 0.35
C HIS A 117 -16.23 2.49 0.61
N GLU A 118 -17.41 2.33 1.22
CA GLU A 118 -18.30 3.45 1.52
C GLU A 118 -17.64 4.43 2.50
N GLN A 119 -17.49 5.63 2.03
CA GLN A 119 -17.17 6.81 2.83
C GLN A 119 -18.47 7.46 3.23
N ASN A 120 -18.63 7.80 4.50
CA ASN A 120 -19.83 8.47 4.97
C ASN A 120 -19.95 9.83 4.26
N ALA A 121 -20.92 9.97 3.35
CA ALA A 121 -21.06 11.10 2.43
C ALA A 121 -21.08 12.47 3.12
N TRP A 122 -21.40 12.53 4.41
CA TRP A 122 -21.47 13.76 5.19
C TRP A 122 -20.12 14.36 5.55
N PHE A 123 -19.07 13.54 5.61
CA PHE A 123 -17.81 14.03 6.12
C PHE A 123 -16.80 14.43 5.03
N PHE A 124 -16.90 13.90 3.77
CA PHE A 124 -15.70 13.93 2.98
C PHE A 124 -15.85 13.82 1.49
N GLN A 125 -16.29 14.85 0.85
CA GLN A 125 -16.06 14.99 -0.59
C GLN A 125 -14.57 14.85 -0.93
N ARG A 126 -13.68 15.39 -0.10
CA ARG A 126 -12.24 15.31 -0.31
C ARG A 126 -11.68 13.91 -0.02
N SER A 127 -12.02 13.30 1.12
CA SER A 127 -11.56 11.96 1.46
C SER A 127 -12.09 10.93 0.47
N SER A 128 -13.38 11.00 0.11
CA SER A 128 -13.98 10.15 -0.92
C SER A 128 -13.27 10.33 -2.27
N PHE A 129 -12.99 11.55 -2.68
CA PHE A 129 -12.23 11.83 -3.91
C PHE A 129 -10.84 11.21 -3.87
N LEU A 130 -10.10 11.38 -2.77
CA LEU A 130 -8.75 10.81 -2.61
C LEU A 130 -8.78 9.28 -2.63
N HIS A 131 -9.76 8.64 -2.00
CA HIS A 131 -9.92 7.19 -2.02
C HIS A 131 -10.21 6.67 -3.43
N HIS A 132 -11.11 7.32 -4.17
CA HIS A 132 -11.38 6.94 -5.55
C HIS A 132 -10.16 7.15 -6.45
N LEU A 133 -9.48 8.29 -6.31
CA LEU A 133 -8.27 8.57 -7.07
C LEU A 133 -7.16 7.54 -6.78
N MET A 134 -6.96 7.20 -5.51
CA MET A 134 -5.98 6.19 -5.09
C MET A 134 -6.42 4.79 -5.57
N GLY A 135 -7.70 4.47 -5.47
CA GLY A 135 -8.26 3.21 -5.95
C GLY A 135 -7.97 2.99 -7.44
N TRP A 136 -8.32 3.94 -8.29
CA TRP A 136 -8.01 3.87 -9.71
C TRP A 136 -6.52 3.85 -9.99
N THR A 137 -5.73 4.64 -9.25
CA THR A 137 -4.27 4.62 -9.39
C THR A 137 -3.70 3.24 -9.13
N LEU A 138 -4.14 2.55 -8.08
CA LEU A 138 -3.67 1.19 -7.75
C LEU A 138 -4.14 0.16 -8.79
N VAL A 139 -5.40 0.23 -9.24
CA VAL A 139 -5.90 -0.67 -10.29
C VAL A 139 -5.07 -0.55 -11.57
N VAL A 140 -4.82 0.68 -12.03
CA VAL A 140 -3.99 0.91 -13.23
C VAL A 140 -2.53 0.50 -12.97
N ALA A 141 -2.01 0.84 -11.79
CA ALA A 141 -0.63 0.53 -11.40
C ALA A 141 -0.36 -0.97 -11.26
N ALA A 142 -1.39 -1.81 -11.08
CA ALA A 142 -1.25 -3.28 -11.06
C ALA A 142 -0.60 -3.83 -12.35
N LEU A 143 -0.67 -3.08 -13.45
CA LEU A 143 0.02 -3.44 -14.70
C LEU A 143 1.55 -3.48 -14.54
N PHE A 144 2.14 -2.68 -13.64
CA PHE A 144 3.60 -2.64 -13.48
C PHE A 144 4.16 -3.90 -12.78
N PRO A 145 3.65 -4.36 -11.62
CA PRO A 145 4.12 -5.61 -11.04
C PRO A 145 3.77 -6.81 -11.94
N PHE A 146 2.64 -6.79 -12.66
CA PHE A 146 2.34 -7.78 -13.69
C PHE A 146 3.41 -7.81 -14.78
N ALA A 147 3.74 -6.66 -15.36
CA ALA A 147 4.78 -6.54 -16.36
C ALA A 147 6.16 -6.98 -15.86
N ARG A 148 6.48 -6.77 -14.57
CA ARG A 148 7.70 -7.29 -13.93
C ARG A 148 7.69 -8.82 -13.78
N ALA A 149 6.53 -9.44 -13.63
CA ALA A 149 6.43 -10.91 -13.62
C ALA A 149 6.71 -11.51 -15.02
N VAL A 150 6.28 -10.82 -16.08
CA VAL A 150 6.47 -11.26 -17.49
C VAL A 150 7.86 -10.88 -18.01
N LYS A 151 8.32 -9.64 -17.71
CA LYS A 151 9.61 -9.08 -18.15
C LYS A 151 10.37 -8.49 -16.96
N PRO A 152 11.06 -9.31 -16.16
CA PRO A 152 11.71 -8.89 -14.91
C PRO A 152 12.72 -7.75 -15.06
N LEU A 153 13.34 -7.60 -16.23
CA LEU A 153 14.35 -6.57 -16.51
C LEU A 153 13.79 -5.32 -17.19
N SER A 154 12.45 -5.20 -17.32
CA SER A 154 11.83 -4.01 -17.92
C SER A 154 12.03 -2.79 -17.01
N LYS A 155 12.82 -1.81 -17.47
CA LYS A 155 13.01 -0.53 -16.76
C LYS A 155 11.69 0.23 -16.60
N VAL A 156 10.86 0.24 -17.64
CA VAL A 156 9.56 0.93 -17.60
C VAL A 156 8.68 0.34 -16.52
N ALA A 157 8.57 -0.99 -16.45
CA ALA A 157 7.79 -1.66 -15.42
C ALA A 157 8.36 -1.41 -14.01
N ALA A 158 9.69 -1.45 -13.85
CA ALA A 158 10.34 -1.19 -12.56
C ALA A 158 10.14 0.26 -12.10
N THR A 159 10.32 1.23 -13.00
CA THR A 159 10.12 2.65 -12.69
C THR A 159 8.66 2.97 -12.42
N GLY A 160 7.71 2.48 -13.22
CA GLY A 160 6.28 2.65 -12.98
C GLY A 160 5.83 2.06 -11.66
N PHE A 161 6.34 0.88 -11.31
CA PHE A 161 6.09 0.25 -10.02
C PHE A 161 6.61 1.10 -8.84
N ALA A 162 7.83 1.65 -8.95
CA ALA A 162 8.39 2.55 -7.95
C ALA A 162 7.57 3.84 -7.80
N LEU A 163 7.22 4.47 -8.93
CA LEU A 163 6.44 5.70 -8.95
C LEU A 163 5.04 5.54 -8.36
N THR A 164 4.44 4.35 -8.46
CA THR A 164 3.15 4.08 -7.83
C THR A 164 3.19 4.35 -6.33
N PHE A 165 4.22 3.88 -5.64
CA PHE A 165 4.36 4.11 -4.19
C PHE A 165 4.65 5.57 -3.86
N VAL A 166 5.41 6.28 -4.69
CA VAL A 166 5.64 7.72 -4.53
C VAL A 166 4.33 8.49 -4.70
N VAL A 167 3.54 8.19 -5.73
CA VAL A 167 2.24 8.83 -5.97
C VAL A 167 1.27 8.52 -4.82
N ALA A 168 1.17 7.26 -4.40
CA ALA A 168 0.33 6.87 -3.26
C ALA A 168 0.75 7.60 -1.97
N SER A 169 2.05 7.77 -1.75
CA SER A 169 2.58 8.54 -0.62
C SER A 169 2.12 10.01 -0.68
N VAL A 170 2.23 10.67 -1.82
CA VAL A 170 1.78 12.06 -1.99
C VAL A 170 0.28 12.19 -1.73
N MET A 171 -0.52 11.23 -2.21
CA MET A 171 -1.96 11.21 -1.96
C MET A 171 -2.27 11.07 -0.47
N LEU A 172 -1.61 10.15 0.24
CA LEU A 172 -1.78 9.96 1.68
C LEU A 172 -1.31 11.18 2.50
N TYR A 173 -0.23 11.84 2.10
CA TYR A 173 0.18 13.11 2.73
C TYR A 173 -0.81 14.25 2.48
N SER A 174 -1.59 14.17 1.41
CA SER A 174 -2.62 15.17 1.10
C SER A 174 -3.89 14.98 1.90
N ASP A 175 -4.05 13.84 2.59
CA ASP A 175 -5.18 13.60 3.45
C ASP A 175 -5.13 14.52 4.69
N ARG A 176 -6.24 15.19 4.97
CA ARG A 176 -6.42 16.16 6.05
C ARG A 176 -7.64 15.81 6.91
N ASP A 177 -7.95 14.53 7.00
CA ASP A 177 -9.02 14.05 7.82
C ASP A 177 -8.58 14.01 9.31
N VAL A 178 -9.12 14.93 10.10
CA VAL A 178 -8.85 15.04 11.53
C VAL A 178 -9.75 14.14 12.38
N ALA A 179 -10.65 13.36 11.74
CA ALA A 179 -11.49 12.42 12.47
C ALA A 179 -10.64 11.36 13.20
N PRO A 180 -11.15 10.77 14.29
CA PRO A 180 -10.49 9.62 14.91
C PRO A 180 -10.28 8.49 13.91
N VAL A 181 -9.17 7.76 14.04
CA VAL A 181 -8.83 6.65 13.13
C VAL A 181 -10.02 5.73 12.94
N PHE A 182 -10.55 5.68 11.72
CA PHE A 182 -11.71 4.89 11.31
C PHE A 182 -13.02 5.12 12.11
N GLY A 183 -13.02 6.05 13.06
CA GLY A 183 -14.19 6.36 13.87
C GLY A 183 -15.38 6.89 13.04
N HIS A 184 -15.09 7.56 11.94
CA HIS A 184 -16.09 8.09 11.00
C HIS A 184 -16.89 7.00 10.25
N LEU A 185 -16.41 5.78 10.26
CA LEU A 185 -17.08 4.64 9.62
C LEU A 185 -17.83 3.76 10.64
N SER A 186 -17.77 4.11 11.90
CA SER A 186 -18.60 3.45 12.90
C SER A 186 -20.07 3.81 12.63
N PRO A 187 -20.97 2.80 12.57
CA PRO A 187 -22.41 3.07 12.55
C PRO A 187 -22.89 3.92 13.73
N LEU A 188 -22.09 3.94 14.83
CA LEU A 188 -22.35 4.72 16.02
C LEU A 188 -21.78 6.15 15.92
N ALA A 189 -20.84 6.42 15.03
CA ALA A 189 -20.28 7.75 14.80
C ALA A 189 -21.19 8.65 13.93
N GLY A 190 -22.21 8.09 13.33
CA GLY A 190 -23.15 8.80 12.45
C GLY A 190 -24.24 9.60 13.16
N ALA A 191 -24.24 9.66 14.49
CA ALA A 191 -25.12 10.61 15.20
C ALA A 191 -24.43 11.98 15.24
N PRO A 192 -24.99 13.01 14.57
CA PRO A 192 -24.46 14.35 14.75
C PRO A 192 -24.57 14.71 16.24
N HIS A 193 -23.45 15.02 16.86
CA HIS A 193 -23.46 15.72 18.13
C HIS A 193 -24.14 17.08 17.88
N ARG A 194 -25.38 17.18 18.28
CA ARG A 194 -26.14 18.44 18.35
C ARG A 194 -25.59 19.29 19.48
#